data_834480d5b95cf4ba4ebf71e44734a815
#
_entry.id   834480d5b95cf4ba4ebf71e44734a815
#
_cell.length_a   1.000
_cell.length_b   1.000
_cell.length_c   1.000
_cell.angle_alpha   90.00
_cell.angle_beta   90.00
_cell.angle_gamma   90.00
#
_symmetry.space_group_name_H-M   'P 1'
#
loop_
_entity.id
_entity.type
_entity.pdbx_description
1 polymer ?
#
loop_
_entity_poly.entity_id
_entity_poly.type
_entity_poly.pdbx_seq_one_letter_code
_entity_poly.pdbx_strand_id
1 'polypeptide(L)'
;MLERIIPRPKYAAYRGEKYKLPEELRFEYGGFEPYCAAAFCERSGRKNTGSGERIVLEREDMPGEAYRLSVSESGVSIAAGSERGVIWALTTLYKLMDGDGNVPACVISDAPGYAHRGLSLDCARHFFPAAEVMRVIEGMALAKLNVLHWHLSDDQGWRIESKKFPALNEKGGEYYTQDEIKEITVYASRRGVEIIPEIDLPGHTSAILAAFPELSCTGEQVELKRTGGIYGVILCAGKERVFDFIGALLDELCPLFPAERFHIGGDEAPKTMWQSCPDCAARMKKLGLSEPEQLQGYFACRVSEMLRAHGKRPVCWNEALRSGIVPEDAEIQYWTLQHRRDMEKYADRGGRWIYSDMFELYFDYPHSMMPLRKVYGVKPHLGRKTYAHGGLTGFEACLWSEHISDRLTLERHIFPRAYALAELAWSGSGDYEDFKLRLERELELAARAGICCTDREHWDPRGRPRLEEALGHFVKMNAGLPAEVMELTKPSREFVQSFLTEFFRLSDLPALLRSMKRKKYPPSTGGKKPHKAAL
;
A
#
# COMPACT_ATOMS: atom_id res chain seq x y z
N MET A 1 30.97 0.81 -3.89
CA MET A 1 29.78 1.48 -3.30
C MET A 1 28.74 1.85 -4.34
N LEU A 2 29.10 2.46 -5.48
CA LEU A 2 28.14 2.79 -6.56
C LEU A 2 27.32 1.57 -7.04
N GLU A 3 27.93 0.40 -7.07
CA GLU A 3 27.29 -0.85 -7.48
C GLU A 3 26.35 -1.44 -6.41
N ARG A 4 26.24 -0.83 -5.22
CA ARG A 4 25.47 -1.37 -4.09
C ARG A 4 24.19 -0.61 -3.78
N ILE A 5 23.78 0.32 -4.63
CA ILE A 5 22.58 1.15 -4.43
C ILE A 5 21.33 0.40 -4.91
N ILE A 6 20.26 0.44 -4.13
CA ILE A 6 18.89 0.06 -4.52
C ILE A 6 17.99 1.28 -4.33
N PRO A 7 17.16 1.63 -5.33
CA PRO A 7 17.13 1.12 -6.69
C PRO A 7 18.42 1.42 -7.46
N ARG A 8 18.76 0.55 -8.42
CA ARG A 8 19.94 0.75 -9.26
C ARG A 8 19.79 2.01 -10.10
N PRO A 9 20.76 2.98 -10.05
CA PRO A 9 20.71 4.15 -10.89
C PRO A 9 20.83 3.81 -12.39
N LYS A 10 20.16 4.58 -13.24
CA LYS A 10 20.24 4.42 -14.70
C LYS A 10 21.65 4.61 -15.23
N TYR A 11 22.37 5.58 -14.66
CA TYR A 11 23.78 5.83 -14.97
C TYR A 11 24.54 6.19 -13.71
N ALA A 12 25.70 5.57 -13.51
CA ALA A 12 26.61 5.89 -12.42
C ALA A 12 28.06 5.70 -12.91
N ALA A 13 28.92 6.69 -12.72
CA ALA A 13 30.33 6.64 -13.07
C ALA A 13 31.20 7.11 -11.90
N TYR A 14 32.21 6.32 -11.57
CA TYR A 14 33.27 6.69 -10.61
C TYR A 14 34.22 7.71 -11.23
N ARG A 15 34.67 8.72 -10.46
CA ARG A 15 35.43 9.87 -10.97
C ARG A 15 36.73 10.15 -10.20
N GLY A 16 37.15 9.31 -9.30
CA GLY A 16 38.38 9.53 -8.56
C GLY A 16 38.34 9.10 -7.10
N GLU A 17 39.03 9.86 -6.24
CA GLU A 17 39.12 9.60 -4.82
C GLU A 17 37.81 9.90 -4.09
N LYS A 18 37.76 9.55 -2.80
CA LYS A 18 36.61 9.84 -1.96
C LYS A 18 36.63 11.31 -1.52
N TYR A 19 35.44 11.92 -1.52
CA TYR A 19 35.20 13.21 -0.90
C TYR A 19 34.66 12.99 0.52
N LYS A 20 35.24 13.68 1.51
CA LYS A 20 34.74 13.64 2.88
C LYS A 20 33.69 14.72 3.07
N LEU A 21 32.45 14.32 3.27
CA LEU A 21 31.34 15.24 3.52
C LEU A 21 31.44 15.78 4.96
N PRO A 22 31.58 17.12 5.16
CA PRO A 22 31.72 17.72 6.48
C PRO A 22 30.47 17.57 7.34
N GLU A 23 30.60 17.85 8.66
CA GLU A 23 29.47 17.83 9.57
C GLU A 23 28.55 19.03 9.40
N GLU A 24 29.12 20.19 9.04
CA GLU A 24 28.38 21.42 8.78
C GLU A 24 28.27 21.68 7.28
N LEU A 25 27.05 21.86 6.83
CA LEU A 25 26.70 22.07 5.43
C LEU A 25 25.98 23.39 5.23
N ARG A 26 26.06 23.92 4.02
CA ARG A 26 25.27 25.04 3.53
C ARG A 26 24.60 24.64 2.23
N PHE A 27 23.28 24.56 2.24
CA PHE A 27 22.51 24.30 1.02
C PHE A 27 22.22 25.61 0.26
N GLU A 28 22.61 25.65 -0.99
CA GLU A 28 22.19 26.69 -1.94
C GLU A 28 21.02 26.13 -2.75
N TYR A 29 19.79 26.50 -2.39
CA TYR A 29 18.56 25.83 -2.81
C TYR A 29 18.15 26.04 -4.25
N GLY A 30 18.70 27.06 -4.99
CA GLY A 30 18.46 27.21 -6.43
C GLY A 30 16.97 27.25 -6.85
N GLY A 31 16.10 27.79 -6.01
CA GLY A 31 14.66 27.82 -6.22
C GLY A 31 13.88 26.61 -5.71
N PHE A 32 14.51 25.71 -4.97
CA PHE A 32 13.84 24.62 -4.25
C PHE A 32 13.49 25.01 -2.82
N GLU A 33 12.44 24.37 -2.28
CA GLU A 33 12.03 24.58 -0.89
C GLU A 33 13.02 23.91 0.09
N PRO A 34 13.37 24.57 1.22
CA PRO A 34 14.35 24.05 2.17
C PRO A 34 14.03 22.69 2.77
N TYR A 35 12.76 22.31 2.82
CA TYR A 35 12.35 21.03 3.39
C TYR A 35 12.93 19.81 2.66
N CYS A 36 13.33 19.95 1.39
CA CYS A 36 13.86 18.85 0.59
C CYS A 36 15.19 18.29 1.13
N ALA A 37 15.93 19.07 1.95
CA ALA A 37 17.16 18.64 2.59
C ALA A 37 16.97 18.05 4.00
N ALA A 38 15.78 18.17 4.59
CA ALA A 38 15.52 17.85 5.99
C ALA A 38 15.83 16.37 6.31
N ALA A 39 15.27 15.43 5.55
CA ALA A 39 15.49 14.00 5.79
C ALA A 39 16.95 13.58 5.62
N PHE A 40 17.69 14.20 4.69
CA PHE A 40 19.12 13.96 4.55
C PHE A 40 19.89 14.40 5.79
N CYS A 41 19.64 15.60 6.30
CA CYS A 41 20.28 16.11 7.51
C CYS A 41 19.99 15.24 8.73
N GLU A 42 18.74 14.85 8.92
CA GLU A 42 18.30 13.95 10.00
C GLU A 42 19.03 12.60 9.94
N ARG A 43 19.04 11.93 8.79
CA ARG A 43 19.67 10.61 8.61
C ARG A 43 21.19 10.62 8.71
N SER A 44 21.81 11.64 8.15
CA SER A 44 23.28 11.74 8.07
C SER A 44 23.90 12.34 9.32
N GLY A 45 23.11 12.96 10.21
CA GLY A 45 23.58 13.74 11.34
C GLY A 45 24.29 15.05 10.95
N ARG A 46 24.18 15.46 9.66
CA ARG A 46 24.78 16.70 9.16
C ARG A 46 23.88 17.90 9.50
N LYS A 47 24.52 19.02 9.84
CA LYS A 47 23.83 20.25 10.23
C LYS A 47 23.83 21.25 9.08
N ASN A 48 22.67 21.75 8.71
CA ASN A 48 22.56 22.90 7.81
C ASN A 48 22.72 24.18 8.62
N THR A 49 23.95 24.74 8.67
CA THR A 49 24.29 25.93 9.49
C THR A 49 24.33 27.24 8.69
N GLY A 50 24.20 27.16 7.38
CA GLY A 50 24.34 28.33 6.48
C GLY A 50 25.79 28.81 6.28
N SER A 51 26.76 28.31 7.04
CA SER A 51 28.19 28.67 6.98
C SER A 51 29.12 27.50 6.64
N GLY A 52 28.57 26.28 6.57
CA GLY A 52 29.35 25.06 6.28
C GLY A 52 29.72 24.89 4.81
N GLU A 53 30.20 23.69 4.49
CA GLU A 53 30.55 23.31 3.11
C GLU A 53 29.32 23.33 2.20
N ARG A 54 29.55 23.73 0.96
CA ARG A 54 28.50 24.05 0.01
C ARG A 54 27.93 22.80 -0.68
N ILE A 55 26.62 22.63 -0.62
CA ILE A 55 25.85 21.73 -1.48
C ILE A 55 24.99 22.59 -2.39
N VAL A 56 25.24 22.52 -3.68
CA VAL A 56 24.53 23.32 -4.68
C VAL A 56 23.35 22.51 -5.23
N LEU A 57 22.16 23.08 -5.15
CA LEU A 57 20.95 22.56 -5.76
C LEU A 57 20.57 23.46 -6.94
N GLU A 58 20.42 22.88 -8.12
CA GLU A 58 20.11 23.61 -9.36
C GLU A 58 18.82 23.06 -9.97
N ARG A 59 17.89 23.96 -10.28
CA ARG A 59 16.67 23.58 -10.99
C ARG A 59 16.97 23.50 -12.49
N GLU A 60 16.78 22.31 -13.06
CA GLU A 60 16.89 22.06 -14.49
C GLU A 60 15.57 21.55 -15.05
N ASP A 61 15.35 21.78 -16.35
CA ASP A 61 14.20 21.19 -17.06
C ASP A 61 14.42 19.69 -17.26
N MET A 62 13.94 18.92 -16.31
CA MET A 62 14.03 17.45 -16.25
C MET A 62 12.66 16.85 -15.94
N PRO A 63 12.39 15.62 -16.43
CA PRO A 63 11.15 14.92 -16.07
C PRO A 63 11.00 14.73 -14.56
N GLY A 64 9.92 15.21 -13.99
CA GLY A 64 9.41 14.92 -12.65
C GLY A 64 10.46 14.67 -11.56
N GLU A 65 10.72 13.40 -11.27
CA GLU A 65 11.61 12.97 -10.18
C GLU A 65 13.07 12.69 -10.65
N ALA A 66 13.42 13.06 -11.88
CA ALA A 66 14.78 12.89 -12.39
C ALA A 66 15.77 13.81 -11.67
N TYR A 67 17.01 13.34 -11.55
CA TYR A 67 18.10 14.10 -10.96
C TYR A 67 19.46 13.74 -11.55
N ARG A 68 20.41 14.66 -11.38
CA ARG A 68 21.83 14.42 -11.56
C ARG A 68 22.57 14.80 -10.27
N LEU A 69 23.34 13.88 -9.72
CA LEU A 69 24.19 14.06 -8.55
C LEU A 69 25.65 14.02 -9.00
N SER A 70 26.43 15.03 -8.66
CA SER A 70 27.87 15.08 -8.88
C SER A 70 28.59 15.26 -7.55
N VAL A 71 29.54 14.40 -7.27
CA VAL A 71 30.46 14.47 -6.11
C VAL A 71 31.89 14.55 -6.63
N SER A 72 32.62 15.57 -6.23
CA SER A 72 34.00 15.80 -6.63
C SER A 72 34.80 16.39 -5.45
N GLU A 73 36.08 16.61 -5.63
CA GLU A 73 36.92 17.33 -4.65
C GLU A 73 36.42 18.76 -4.36
N SER A 74 35.71 19.38 -5.30
CA SER A 74 35.13 20.72 -5.16
C SER A 74 33.78 20.75 -4.45
N GLY A 75 33.26 19.59 -4.00
CA GLY A 75 32.02 19.47 -3.26
C GLY A 75 30.93 18.67 -3.97
N VAL A 76 29.68 18.94 -3.59
CA VAL A 76 28.48 18.23 -4.06
C VAL A 76 27.55 19.18 -4.82
N SER A 77 27.12 18.78 -6.01
CA SER A 77 26.07 19.47 -6.77
C SER A 77 24.96 18.51 -7.16
N ILE A 78 23.74 19.00 -7.14
CA ILE A 78 22.52 18.28 -7.51
C ILE A 78 21.69 19.13 -8.44
N ALA A 79 21.42 18.60 -9.64
CA ALA A 79 20.45 19.17 -10.56
C ALA A 79 19.19 18.31 -10.59
N ALA A 80 18.00 18.93 -10.54
CA ALA A 80 16.73 18.20 -10.52
C ALA A 80 15.59 19.04 -11.11
N GLY A 81 14.50 18.35 -11.54
CA GLY A 81 13.28 18.99 -12.03
C GLY A 81 12.29 19.39 -10.93
N SER A 82 12.38 18.76 -9.75
CA SER A 82 11.45 18.96 -8.64
C SER A 82 12.12 18.76 -7.28
N GLU A 83 11.44 19.18 -6.20
CA GLU A 83 11.84 18.92 -4.81
C GLU A 83 12.02 17.43 -4.56
N ARG A 84 11.15 16.58 -5.13
CA ARG A 84 11.23 15.12 -5.00
C ARG A 84 12.48 14.57 -5.68
N GLY A 85 12.88 15.12 -6.83
CA GLY A 85 14.16 14.79 -7.48
C GLY A 85 15.37 15.10 -6.58
N VAL A 86 15.37 16.25 -5.89
CA VAL A 86 16.40 16.61 -4.90
C VAL A 86 16.41 15.62 -3.73
N ILE A 87 15.25 15.26 -3.19
CA ILE A 87 15.13 14.28 -2.07
C ILE A 87 15.73 12.94 -2.49
N TRP A 88 15.46 12.48 -3.72
CA TRP A 88 16.04 11.21 -4.20
C TRP A 88 17.54 11.29 -4.46
N ALA A 89 18.05 12.41 -4.94
CA ALA A 89 19.49 12.64 -5.08
C ALA A 89 20.19 12.63 -3.71
N LEU A 90 19.61 13.31 -2.71
CA LEU A 90 20.12 13.34 -1.33
C LEU A 90 19.99 11.97 -0.65
N THR A 91 18.93 11.21 -0.92
CA THR A 91 18.81 9.81 -0.46
C THR A 91 19.92 8.95 -1.07
N THR A 92 20.26 9.15 -2.34
CA THR A 92 21.38 8.46 -2.99
C THR A 92 22.72 8.88 -2.37
N LEU A 93 22.92 10.16 -2.12
CA LEU A 93 24.12 10.68 -1.44
C LEU A 93 24.29 10.02 -0.06
N TYR A 94 23.20 9.94 0.73
CA TYR A 94 23.21 9.26 2.03
C TYR A 94 23.62 7.78 1.92
N LYS A 95 23.08 7.06 0.93
CA LYS A 95 23.43 5.65 0.71
C LYS A 95 24.89 5.43 0.31
N LEU A 96 25.49 6.40 -0.35
CA LEU A 96 26.89 6.38 -0.75
C LEU A 96 27.86 6.70 0.39
N MET A 97 27.39 7.32 1.47
CA MET A 97 28.23 7.64 2.62
C MET A 97 28.68 6.37 3.34
N ASP A 98 29.99 6.29 3.64
CA ASP A 98 30.50 5.31 4.60
C ASP A 98 30.33 5.80 6.06
N GLY A 99 30.77 4.97 7.02
CA GLY A 99 30.66 5.28 8.46
C GLY A 99 31.41 6.54 8.90
N ASP A 100 32.45 6.94 8.15
CA ASP A 100 33.31 8.11 8.42
C ASP A 100 32.82 9.36 7.66
N GLY A 101 31.74 9.25 6.88
CA GLY A 101 31.19 10.34 6.09
C GLY A 101 31.88 10.55 4.74
N ASN A 102 32.69 9.59 4.26
CA ASN A 102 33.26 9.68 2.94
C ASN A 102 32.27 9.21 1.88
N VAL A 103 32.25 9.89 0.76
CA VAL A 103 31.44 9.59 -0.42
C VAL A 103 32.38 9.40 -1.62
N PRO A 104 32.19 8.39 -2.47
CA PRO A 104 33.00 8.25 -3.68
C PRO A 104 32.75 9.44 -4.62
N ALA A 105 33.83 10.00 -5.18
CA ALA A 105 33.68 10.98 -6.26
C ALA A 105 33.02 10.32 -7.47
N CYS A 106 31.87 10.84 -7.89
CA CYS A 106 31.04 10.20 -8.90
C CYS A 106 30.10 11.16 -9.61
N VAL A 107 29.56 10.72 -10.73
CA VAL A 107 28.42 11.33 -11.39
C VAL A 107 27.33 10.27 -11.53
N ILE A 108 26.13 10.60 -11.07
CA ILE A 108 24.93 9.75 -11.18
C ILE A 108 23.86 10.56 -11.91
N SER A 109 23.26 9.97 -12.97
CA SER A 109 22.05 10.47 -13.62
C SER A 109 20.97 9.42 -13.51
N ASP A 110 19.83 9.79 -12.91
CA ASP A 110 18.84 8.82 -12.51
C ASP A 110 17.42 9.37 -12.60
N ALA A 111 16.46 8.48 -12.80
CA ALA A 111 15.03 8.77 -12.84
C ALA A 111 14.23 7.49 -12.68
N PRO A 112 13.05 7.51 -12.05
CA PRO A 112 12.20 6.33 -11.95
C PRO A 112 11.63 5.92 -13.32
N GLY A 113 11.37 4.60 -13.47
CA GLY A 113 10.69 4.06 -14.64
C GLY A 113 9.18 4.31 -14.60
N TYR A 114 8.60 4.31 -13.39
CA TYR A 114 7.18 4.51 -13.15
C TYR A 114 6.95 5.64 -12.14
N ALA A 115 5.91 6.43 -12.38
CA ALA A 115 5.55 7.57 -11.53
C ALA A 115 4.95 7.13 -10.18
N HIS A 116 4.22 6.01 -10.16
CA HIS A 116 3.61 5.46 -8.95
C HIS A 116 4.43 4.27 -8.43
N ARG A 117 4.94 4.37 -7.20
CA ARG A 117 5.70 3.34 -6.49
C ARG A 117 5.17 3.30 -5.07
N GLY A 118 4.06 2.56 -4.90
CA GLY A 118 3.20 2.65 -3.74
C GLY A 118 3.36 1.49 -2.75
N LEU A 119 2.92 1.78 -1.53
CA LEU A 119 2.59 0.82 -0.50
C LEU A 119 1.24 1.21 0.10
N SER A 120 0.25 0.31 0.04
CA SER A 120 -0.99 0.45 0.79
C SER A 120 -0.79 -0.11 2.20
N LEU A 121 -1.19 0.67 3.20
CA LEU A 121 -1.14 0.32 4.62
C LEU A 121 -2.55 0.37 5.21
N ASP A 122 -3.07 -0.79 5.59
CA ASP A 122 -4.33 -0.91 6.30
C ASP A 122 -4.13 -0.61 7.78
N CYS A 123 -4.74 0.48 8.25
CA CYS A 123 -4.85 0.84 9.66
C CYS A 123 -6.26 0.65 10.21
N ALA A 124 -7.21 0.24 9.36
CA ALA A 124 -8.61 0.08 9.77
C ALA A 124 -8.87 -1.25 10.47
N ARG A 125 -8.31 -2.38 9.97
CA ARG A 125 -8.45 -3.68 10.61
C ARG A 125 -7.62 -3.75 11.89
N HIS A 126 -6.41 -3.17 11.86
CA HIS A 126 -5.58 -2.98 13.04
C HIS A 126 -5.01 -1.56 13.09
N PHE A 127 -5.11 -0.89 14.24
CA PHE A 127 -4.60 0.46 14.40
C PHE A 127 -3.09 0.45 14.67
N PHE A 128 -2.32 1.18 13.87
CA PHE A 128 -0.90 1.43 14.10
C PHE A 128 -0.71 2.89 14.53
N PRO A 129 -0.09 3.16 15.68
CA PRO A 129 0.16 4.53 16.14
C PRO A 129 0.95 5.37 15.12
N ALA A 130 0.79 6.69 15.14
CA ALA A 130 1.46 7.63 14.24
C ALA A 130 2.96 7.39 14.08
N ALA A 131 3.66 7.08 15.17
CA ALA A 131 5.09 6.77 15.15
C ALA A 131 5.44 5.52 14.32
N GLU A 132 4.55 4.52 14.26
CA GLU A 132 4.76 3.31 13.44
C GLU A 132 4.50 3.60 11.96
N VAL A 133 3.47 4.39 11.65
CA VAL A 133 3.21 4.88 10.28
C VAL A 133 4.40 5.70 9.76
N MET A 134 4.94 6.63 10.58
CA MET A 134 6.13 7.41 10.24
C MET A 134 7.36 6.53 9.99
N ARG A 135 7.51 5.43 10.72
CA ARG A 135 8.60 4.47 10.51
C ARG A 135 8.46 3.72 9.17
N VAL A 136 7.23 3.34 8.79
CA VAL A 136 6.96 2.77 7.47
C VAL A 136 7.33 3.78 6.38
N ILE A 137 6.93 5.05 6.53
CA ILE A 137 7.28 6.14 5.60
C ILE A 137 8.81 6.31 5.49
N GLU A 138 9.55 6.21 6.61
CA GLU A 138 11.02 6.27 6.59
C GLU A 138 11.62 5.14 5.73
N GLY A 139 11.16 3.91 5.92
CA GLY A 139 11.59 2.76 5.12
C GLY A 139 11.22 2.88 3.64
N MET A 140 10.02 3.38 3.34
CA MET A 140 9.58 3.70 1.98
C MET A 140 10.52 4.71 1.32
N ALA A 141 10.86 5.78 2.01
CA ALA A 141 11.75 6.83 1.49
C ALA A 141 13.18 6.31 1.27
N LEU A 142 13.70 5.46 2.15
CA LEU A 142 14.97 4.77 1.92
C LEU A 142 14.92 3.89 0.66
N ALA A 143 13.81 3.21 0.42
CA ALA A 143 13.59 2.43 -0.80
C ALA A 143 13.26 3.29 -2.04
N LYS A 144 13.06 4.61 -1.91
CA LYS A 144 12.53 5.52 -2.94
C LYS A 144 11.12 5.15 -3.44
N LEU A 145 10.28 4.54 -2.60
CA LEU A 145 8.84 4.49 -2.80
C LEU A 145 8.27 5.87 -2.53
N ASN A 146 7.28 6.29 -3.32
CA ASN A 146 6.82 7.68 -3.30
C ASN A 146 5.33 7.87 -2.96
N VAL A 147 4.59 6.79 -2.73
CA VAL A 147 3.16 6.85 -2.39
C VAL A 147 2.86 5.94 -1.22
N LEU A 148 2.35 6.50 -0.14
CA LEU A 148 1.65 5.77 0.90
C LEU A 148 0.14 5.86 0.62
N HIS A 149 -0.48 4.76 0.23
CA HIS A 149 -1.92 4.60 0.20
C HIS A 149 -2.36 4.21 1.62
N TRP A 150 -3.10 5.10 2.28
CA TRP A 150 -3.44 4.94 3.69
C TRP A 150 -4.90 4.57 3.85
N HIS A 151 -5.16 3.28 4.10
CA HIS A 151 -6.51 2.75 4.28
C HIS A 151 -6.99 3.01 5.69
N LEU A 152 -7.93 3.95 5.84
CA LEU A 152 -8.30 4.59 7.10
C LEU A 152 -9.71 4.27 7.58
N SER A 153 -10.51 3.55 6.79
CA SER A 153 -11.85 3.11 7.20
C SER A 153 -12.21 1.74 6.62
N ASP A 154 -12.83 0.91 7.43
CA ASP A 154 -13.34 -0.40 7.04
C ASP A 154 -14.44 -0.86 8.01
N ASP A 155 -14.88 -2.11 7.90
CA ASP A 155 -15.89 -2.72 8.78
C ASP A 155 -15.42 -2.81 10.26
N GLN A 156 -14.09 -2.82 10.51
CA GLN A 156 -13.49 -2.98 11.82
C GLN A 156 -13.11 -1.65 12.47
N GLY A 157 -13.06 -0.55 11.72
CA GLY A 157 -12.66 0.71 12.31
C GLY A 157 -12.76 1.94 11.43
N TRP A 158 -12.88 3.07 12.09
CA TRP A 158 -12.76 4.42 11.54
C TRP A 158 -11.54 5.09 12.16
N ARG A 159 -10.58 5.56 11.37
CA ARG A 159 -9.25 5.97 11.85
C ARG A 159 -8.93 7.45 11.72
N ILE A 160 -9.89 8.30 11.38
CA ILE A 160 -9.69 9.74 11.22
C ILE A 160 -10.55 10.50 12.23
N GLU A 161 -9.97 11.46 12.96
CA GLU A 161 -10.76 12.39 13.75
C GLU A 161 -11.74 13.15 12.86
N SER A 162 -13.04 12.98 13.11
CA SER A 162 -14.07 13.84 12.54
C SER A 162 -14.67 14.72 13.61
N LYS A 163 -14.50 16.04 13.47
CA LYS A 163 -15.10 17.05 14.33
C LYS A 163 -16.55 17.32 13.95
N LYS A 164 -16.87 17.11 12.65
CA LYS A 164 -18.23 17.27 12.12
C LYS A 164 -19.13 16.09 12.50
N PHE A 165 -18.56 14.89 12.58
CA PHE A 165 -19.26 13.65 12.90
C PHE A 165 -18.57 12.87 14.04
N PRO A 166 -18.54 13.41 15.28
CA PRO A 166 -17.79 12.81 16.39
C PRO A 166 -18.23 11.37 16.73
N ALA A 167 -19.47 10.99 16.40
CA ALA A 167 -19.96 9.62 16.56
C ALA A 167 -19.14 8.58 15.78
N LEU A 168 -18.46 8.96 14.67
CA LEU A 168 -17.52 8.09 13.97
C LEU A 168 -16.37 7.67 14.87
N ASN A 169 -15.81 8.62 15.63
CA ASN A 169 -14.69 8.37 16.54
C ASN A 169 -15.12 7.59 17.77
N GLU A 170 -16.30 7.90 18.34
CA GLU A 170 -16.84 7.21 19.51
C GLU A 170 -17.11 5.72 19.23
N LYS A 171 -17.52 5.37 18.01
CA LYS A 171 -17.87 4.01 17.58
C LYS A 171 -16.74 3.29 16.85
N GLY A 172 -15.89 4.02 16.12
CA GLY A 172 -14.88 3.47 15.21
C GLY A 172 -13.59 2.96 15.87
N GLY A 173 -13.41 3.16 17.18
CA GLY A 173 -12.22 2.74 17.92
C GLY A 173 -11.10 3.79 17.91
N GLU A 174 -9.84 3.35 17.95
CA GLU A 174 -8.67 4.24 17.91
C GLU A 174 -8.60 4.99 16.58
N TYR A 175 -8.13 6.24 16.60
CA TYR A 175 -8.05 7.10 15.44
C TYR A 175 -6.87 8.08 15.55
N TYR A 176 -6.47 8.63 14.40
CA TYR A 176 -5.50 9.72 14.33
C TYR A 176 -6.25 11.06 14.46
N THR A 177 -5.74 11.93 15.31
CA THR A 177 -6.20 13.33 15.37
C THR A 177 -5.85 14.03 14.06
N GLN A 178 -6.60 15.08 13.70
CA GLN A 178 -6.29 15.87 12.51
C GLN A 178 -4.89 16.50 12.57
N ASP A 179 -4.38 16.78 13.76
CA ASP A 179 -3.04 17.32 13.92
C ASP A 179 -1.97 16.25 13.74
N GLU A 180 -2.18 15.01 14.20
CA GLU A 180 -1.31 13.87 13.88
C GLU A 180 -1.28 13.57 12.37
N ILE A 181 -2.43 13.65 11.68
CA ILE A 181 -2.51 13.48 10.23
C ILE A 181 -1.67 14.55 9.51
N LYS A 182 -1.77 15.82 9.93
CA LYS A 182 -0.94 16.91 9.38
C LYS A 182 0.54 16.68 9.65
N GLU A 183 0.90 16.25 10.85
CA GLU A 183 2.30 15.92 11.19
C GLU A 183 2.84 14.79 10.31
N ILE A 184 2.07 13.70 10.14
CA ILE A 184 2.44 12.58 9.28
C ILE A 184 2.57 13.02 7.82
N THR A 185 1.67 13.87 7.30
CA THR A 185 1.74 14.37 5.93
C THR A 185 2.95 15.27 5.68
N VAL A 186 3.30 16.12 6.63
CA VAL A 186 4.53 16.94 6.58
C VAL A 186 5.77 16.05 6.65
N TYR A 187 5.79 15.06 7.53
CA TYR A 187 6.88 14.10 7.65
C TYR A 187 7.11 13.33 6.35
N ALA A 188 6.02 12.88 5.72
CA ALA A 188 6.05 12.15 4.45
C ALA A 188 6.57 13.04 3.30
N SER A 189 6.09 14.28 3.19
CA SER A 189 6.50 15.21 2.13
C SER A 189 8.01 15.52 2.17
N ARG A 190 8.58 15.71 3.37
CA ARG A 190 10.03 15.89 3.57
C ARG A 190 10.86 14.67 3.12
N ARG A 191 10.23 13.52 2.96
CA ARG A 191 10.81 12.25 2.54
C ARG A 191 10.47 11.85 1.11
N GLY A 192 9.77 12.73 0.38
CA GLY A 192 9.36 12.49 -1.01
C GLY A 192 8.17 11.55 -1.15
N VAL A 193 7.48 11.23 -0.05
CA VAL A 193 6.30 10.36 -0.04
C VAL A 193 5.03 11.20 -0.01
N GLU A 194 4.13 10.93 -0.94
CA GLU A 194 2.76 11.46 -1.00
C GLU A 194 1.83 10.51 -0.25
N ILE A 195 0.85 11.05 0.49
CA ILE A 195 -0.16 10.23 1.15
C ILE A 195 -1.48 10.34 0.40
N ILE A 196 -1.96 9.21 -0.11
CA ILE A 196 -3.30 9.06 -0.69
C ILE A 196 -4.19 8.42 0.38
N PRO A 197 -5.15 9.15 0.96
CA PRO A 197 -6.08 8.54 1.91
C PRO A 197 -7.11 7.67 1.20
N GLU A 198 -7.57 6.61 1.87
CA GLU A 198 -8.72 5.82 1.44
C GLU A 198 -9.82 5.86 2.48
N ILE A 199 -11.02 6.17 2.00
CA ILE A 199 -12.29 5.90 2.68
C ILE A 199 -13.08 4.98 1.78
N ASP A 200 -13.20 3.72 2.17
CA ASP A 200 -13.85 2.72 1.34
C ASP A 200 -15.36 2.88 1.32
N LEU A 201 -15.93 2.92 0.13
CA LEU A 201 -17.34 3.22 -0.17
C LEU A 201 -17.78 2.45 -1.42
N PRO A 202 -19.00 1.91 -1.50
CA PRO A 202 -20.05 1.86 -0.48
C PRO A 202 -19.99 0.62 0.42
N GLY A 203 -19.09 -0.33 0.12
CA GLY A 203 -18.76 -1.51 0.93
C GLY A 203 -17.85 -1.14 2.09
N HIS A 204 -17.49 -2.11 2.93
CA HIS A 204 -16.54 -1.93 4.04
C HIS A 204 -16.89 -0.75 4.96
N THR A 205 -18.18 -0.54 5.23
CA THR A 205 -18.69 0.67 5.91
C THR A 205 -19.38 0.39 7.23
N SER A 206 -19.19 -0.79 7.83
CA SER A 206 -19.85 -1.10 9.11
C SER A 206 -19.45 -0.13 10.23
N ALA A 207 -18.24 0.45 10.22
CA ALA A 207 -17.84 1.48 11.19
C ALA A 207 -18.65 2.78 11.01
N ILE A 208 -18.91 3.19 9.77
CA ILE A 208 -19.78 4.34 9.47
C ILE A 208 -21.23 4.02 9.91
N LEU A 209 -21.72 2.83 9.56
CA LEU A 209 -23.10 2.42 9.84
C LEU A 209 -23.35 2.11 11.33
N ALA A 210 -22.33 1.78 12.10
CA ALA A 210 -22.42 1.68 13.55
C ALA A 210 -22.69 3.04 14.21
N ALA A 211 -22.16 4.12 13.61
CA ALA A 211 -22.40 5.50 14.06
C ALA A 211 -23.70 6.08 13.47
N PHE A 212 -24.04 5.76 12.23
CA PHE A 212 -25.16 6.32 11.46
C PHE A 212 -25.95 5.22 10.74
N PRO A 213 -26.71 4.37 11.46
CA PRO A 213 -27.41 3.23 10.87
C PRO A 213 -28.45 3.63 9.82
N GLU A 214 -29.00 4.83 9.90
CA GLU A 214 -29.96 5.40 8.93
C GLU A 214 -29.38 5.56 7.51
N LEU A 215 -28.05 5.52 7.37
CA LEU A 215 -27.37 5.55 6.06
C LEU A 215 -27.39 4.20 5.33
N SER A 216 -27.71 3.09 6.05
CA SER A 216 -27.95 1.78 5.43
C SER A 216 -29.32 1.71 4.74
N CYS A 217 -29.57 0.64 3.98
CA CYS A 217 -30.88 0.42 3.34
C CYS A 217 -32.00 0.19 4.36
N THR A 218 -31.72 -0.51 5.45
CA THR A 218 -32.74 -0.85 6.47
C THR A 218 -32.86 0.19 7.57
N GLY A 219 -31.79 0.92 7.88
CA GLY A 219 -31.72 1.81 9.04
C GLY A 219 -31.57 1.07 10.37
N GLU A 220 -31.35 -0.24 10.34
CA GLU A 220 -31.14 -1.04 11.53
C GLU A 220 -29.75 -0.82 12.11
N GLN A 221 -29.62 -0.98 13.46
CA GLN A 221 -28.36 -0.83 14.14
C GLN A 221 -27.33 -1.85 13.65
N VAL A 222 -26.15 -1.35 13.33
CA VAL A 222 -25.00 -2.15 12.89
C VAL A 222 -23.96 -2.20 13.98
N GLU A 223 -23.39 -3.37 14.22
CA GLU A 223 -22.25 -3.56 15.12
C GLU A 223 -20.93 -3.47 14.37
N LEU A 224 -19.92 -2.88 15.01
CA LEU A 224 -18.55 -2.87 14.51
C LEU A 224 -18.04 -4.31 14.37
N LYS A 225 -17.44 -4.63 13.23
CA LYS A 225 -16.97 -5.99 12.97
C LYS A 225 -15.62 -6.25 13.65
N ARG A 226 -15.33 -7.52 13.93
CA ARG A 226 -14.10 -7.96 14.62
C ARG A 226 -13.26 -8.95 13.80
N THR A 227 -13.81 -9.44 12.70
CA THR A 227 -13.13 -10.38 11.81
C THR A 227 -13.05 -9.77 10.41
N GLY A 228 -12.05 -10.14 9.64
CA GLY A 228 -11.98 -9.80 8.22
C GLY A 228 -13.11 -10.45 7.42
N GLY A 229 -13.17 -10.14 6.13
CA GLY A 229 -14.14 -10.69 5.18
C GLY A 229 -15.20 -9.69 4.72
N ILE A 230 -16.11 -10.13 3.86
CA ILE A 230 -17.14 -9.32 3.22
C ILE A 230 -18.42 -9.36 4.05
N TYR A 231 -18.95 -8.18 4.37
CA TYR A 231 -20.20 -8.04 5.11
C TYR A 231 -21.31 -7.51 4.22
N GLY A 232 -22.55 -8.03 4.43
CA GLY A 232 -23.70 -7.71 3.57
C GLY A 232 -24.26 -6.30 3.73
N VAL A 233 -23.91 -5.58 4.81
CA VAL A 233 -24.44 -4.24 5.10
C VAL A 233 -23.53 -3.18 4.52
N ILE A 234 -24.10 -2.36 3.61
CA ILE A 234 -23.40 -1.30 2.88
C ILE A 234 -24.22 0.00 2.89
N LEU A 235 -23.61 1.12 2.50
CA LEU A 235 -24.29 2.39 2.35
C LEU A 235 -25.40 2.32 1.31
N CYS A 236 -26.54 2.97 1.57
CA CYS A 236 -27.69 2.99 0.67
C CYS A 236 -27.50 3.98 -0.49
N ALA A 237 -27.33 3.49 -1.71
CA ALA A 237 -27.18 4.35 -2.88
C ALA A 237 -28.49 5.03 -3.31
N GLY A 238 -29.64 4.63 -2.75
CA GLY A 238 -30.94 5.22 -3.01
C GLY A 238 -31.23 6.51 -2.22
N LYS A 239 -30.65 6.65 -1.03
CA LYS A 239 -30.92 7.78 -0.10
C LYS A 239 -30.02 8.97 -0.40
N GLU A 240 -30.59 10.17 -0.58
CA GLU A 240 -29.80 11.38 -0.80
C GLU A 240 -28.97 11.77 0.42
N ARG A 241 -29.48 11.53 1.63
CA ARG A 241 -28.75 11.77 2.88
C ARG A 241 -27.39 11.10 2.97
N VAL A 242 -27.18 9.97 2.24
CA VAL A 242 -25.87 9.31 2.16
C VAL A 242 -24.88 10.20 1.43
N PHE A 243 -25.30 10.80 0.33
CA PHE A 243 -24.43 11.72 -0.43
C PHE A 243 -24.22 13.04 0.31
N ASP A 244 -25.23 13.54 1.03
CA ASP A 244 -25.08 14.72 1.89
C ASP A 244 -24.06 14.47 3.01
N PHE A 245 -24.12 13.28 3.63
CA PHE A 245 -23.14 12.86 4.64
C PHE A 245 -21.72 12.76 4.06
N ILE A 246 -21.55 12.07 2.92
CA ILE A 246 -20.26 11.89 2.26
C ILE A 246 -19.68 13.26 1.84
N GLY A 247 -20.49 14.13 1.24
CA GLY A 247 -20.06 15.46 0.85
C GLY A 247 -19.56 16.27 2.05
N ALA A 248 -20.33 16.26 3.13
CA ALA A 248 -19.97 16.93 4.36
C ALA A 248 -18.72 16.34 5.04
N LEU A 249 -18.48 15.04 4.89
CA LEU A 249 -17.29 14.36 5.38
C LEU A 249 -16.06 14.74 4.52
N LEU A 250 -16.18 14.74 3.20
CA LEU A 250 -15.11 15.13 2.28
C LEU A 250 -14.71 16.60 2.43
N ASP A 251 -15.68 17.50 2.72
CA ASP A 251 -15.39 18.91 3.07
C ASP A 251 -14.42 19.03 4.25
N GLU A 252 -14.53 18.12 5.23
CA GLU A 252 -13.66 18.08 6.40
C GLU A 252 -12.31 17.41 6.10
N LEU A 253 -12.33 16.28 5.39
CA LEU A 253 -11.16 15.43 5.24
C LEU A 253 -10.21 15.85 4.11
N CYS A 254 -10.72 16.32 2.97
CA CYS A 254 -9.88 16.67 1.82
C CYS A 254 -8.78 17.70 2.14
N PRO A 255 -9.01 18.73 2.99
CA PRO A 255 -7.96 19.68 3.36
C PRO A 255 -6.81 19.09 4.20
N LEU A 256 -7.00 17.93 4.82
CA LEU A 256 -5.97 17.27 5.64
C LEU A 256 -4.87 16.61 4.78
N PHE A 257 -5.20 16.28 3.53
CA PHE A 257 -4.33 15.54 2.61
C PHE A 257 -3.98 16.40 1.39
N PRO A 258 -2.71 16.80 1.23
CA PRO A 258 -2.29 17.62 0.08
C PRO A 258 -2.36 16.91 -1.27
N ALA A 259 -2.34 15.56 -1.29
CA ALA A 259 -2.39 14.78 -2.53
C ALA A 259 -3.59 15.16 -3.42
N GLU A 260 -3.38 15.16 -4.74
CA GLU A 260 -4.49 15.32 -5.70
C GLU A 260 -5.39 14.09 -5.77
N ARG A 261 -4.89 12.93 -5.35
CA ARG A 261 -5.60 11.65 -5.40
C ARG A 261 -6.26 11.35 -4.06
N PHE A 262 -7.45 10.75 -4.14
CA PHE A 262 -8.20 10.25 -3.00
C PHE A 262 -8.81 8.89 -3.38
N HIS A 263 -8.51 7.85 -2.64
CA HIS A 263 -9.02 6.52 -2.90
C HIS A 263 -10.40 6.35 -2.24
N ILE A 264 -11.38 5.88 -3.02
CA ILE A 264 -12.78 5.71 -2.57
C ILE A 264 -13.19 4.24 -2.46
N GLY A 265 -12.23 3.32 -2.53
CA GLY A 265 -12.47 1.88 -2.45
C GLY A 265 -13.29 1.36 -3.64
N GLY A 266 -14.41 0.74 -3.34
CA GLY A 266 -15.38 0.25 -4.32
C GLY A 266 -15.30 -1.24 -4.60
N ASP A 267 -14.48 -1.97 -3.84
CA ASP A 267 -14.37 -3.41 -3.86
C ASP A 267 -15.47 -4.08 -3.02
N GLU A 268 -15.66 -5.33 -3.28
CA GLU A 268 -16.41 -6.31 -2.47
C GLU A 268 -17.77 -5.82 -1.92
N ALA A 269 -18.43 -4.86 -2.60
CA ALA A 269 -19.73 -4.32 -2.18
C ALA A 269 -20.89 -5.25 -2.58
N PRO A 270 -21.53 -6.00 -1.64
CA PRO A 270 -22.63 -6.89 -1.97
C PRO A 270 -23.89 -6.11 -2.35
N LYS A 271 -24.54 -6.49 -3.45
CA LYS A 271 -25.72 -5.79 -3.97
C LYS A 271 -27.05 -6.28 -3.42
N THR A 272 -27.04 -7.31 -2.58
CA THR A 272 -28.25 -7.98 -2.07
C THR A 272 -29.22 -7.02 -1.41
N MET A 273 -28.69 -6.10 -0.57
CA MET A 273 -29.53 -5.12 0.11
C MET A 273 -30.11 -4.07 -0.85
N TRP A 274 -29.34 -3.66 -1.87
CA TRP A 274 -29.83 -2.71 -2.86
C TRP A 274 -30.96 -3.27 -3.73
N GLN A 275 -30.90 -4.60 -4.02
CA GLN A 275 -31.92 -5.28 -4.82
C GLN A 275 -33.30 -5.28 -4.13
N SER A 276 -33.34 -5.33 -2.79
CA SER A 276 -34.57 -5.35 -2.01
C SER A 276 -34.97 -3.97 -1.46
N CYS A 277 -34.12 -2.94 -1.60
CA CYS A 277 -34.34 -1.61 -1.05
C CYS A 277 -35.25 -0.76 -1.96
N PRO A 278 -36.37 -0.23 -1.45
CA PRO A 278 -37.26 0.61 -2.26
C PRO A 278 -36.61 1.92 -2.72
N ASP A 279 -35.74 2.53 -1.89
CA ASP A 279 -35.03 3.75 -2.26
C ASP A 279 -34.03 3.52 -3.40
N CYS A 280 -33.28 2.39 -3.34
CA CYS A 280 -32.36 1.99 -4.41
C CYS A 280 -33.14 1.68 -5.72
N ALA A 281 -34.25 0.96 -5.63
CA ALA A 281 -35.10 0.66 -6.78
C ALA A 281 -35.67 1.94 -7.40
N ALA A 282 -36.16 2.88 -6.60
CA ALA A 282 -36.64 4.19 -7.06
C ALA A 282 -35.55 5.01 -7.75
N ARG A 283 -34.32 4.99 -7.19
CA ARG A 283 -33.14 5.64 -7.77
C ARG A 283 -32.78 5.02 -9.13
N MET A 284 -32.69 3.69 -9.20
CA MET A 284 -32.40 2.97 -10.44
C MET A 284 -33.44 3.30 -11.52
N LYS A 285 -34.73 3.27 -11.17
CA LYS A 285 -35.82 3.64 -12.09
C LYS A 285 -35.70 5.08 -12.61
N LYS A 286 -35.42 6.04 -11.70
CA LYS A 286 -35.24 7.45 -12.06
C LYS A 286 -34.08 7.67 -13.04
N LEU A 287 -33.02 6.89 -12.91
CA LEU A 287 -31.81 6.99 -13.72
C LEU A 287 -31.79 6.06 -14.94
N GLY A 288 -32.80 5.23 -15.12
CA GLY A 288 -32.87 4.25 -16.21
C GLY A 288 -31.84 3.14 -16.12
N LEU A 289 -31.40 2.81 -14.89
CA LEU A 289 -30.42 1.74 -14.63
C LEU A 289 -31.13 0.38 -14.55
N SER A 290 -30.57 -0.65 -15.16
CA SER A 290 -31.11 -2.00 -15.19
C SER A 290 -30.48 -2.95 -14.17
N GLU A 291 -29.25 -2.70 -13.78
CA GLU A 291 -28.46 -3.58 -12.92
C GLU A 291 -27.92 -2.84 -11.66
N PRO A 292 -27.87 -3.51 -10.49
CA PRO A 292 -27.33 -2.92 -9.27
C PRO A 292 -25.86 -2.47 -9.38
N GLU A 293 -25.09 -3.11 -10.25
CA GLU A 293 -23.72 -2.71 -10.56
C GLU A 293 -23.65 -1.30 -11.15
N GLN A 294 -24.62 -0.93 -11.98
CA GLN A 294 -24.70 0.42 -12.54
C GLN A 294 -25.03 1.46 -11.47
N LEU A 295 -25.76 1.06 -10.42
CA LEU A 295 -26.03 1.91 -9.27
C LEU A 295 -24.74 2.18 -8.48
N GLN A 296 -23.83 1.21 -8.39
CA GLN A 296 -22.50 1.43 -7.81
C GLN A 296 -21.66 2.41 -8.66
N GLY A 297 -21.72 2.30 -9.98
CA GLY A 297 -21.07 3.25 -10.86
C GLY A 297 -21.61 4.68 -10.69
N TYR A 298 -22.93 4.83 -10.60
CA TYR A 298 -23.55 6.11 -10.25
C TYR A 298 -23.07 6.63 -8.90
N PHE A 299 -22.97 5.78 -7.88
CA PHE A 299 -22.48 6.13 -6.56
C PHE A 299 -21.03 6.68 -6.64
N ALA A 300 -20.15 5.94 -7.31
CA ALA A 300 -18.76 6.36 -7.52
C ALA A 300 -18.66 7.70 -8.27
N CYS A 301 -19.48 7.92 -9.31
CA CYS A 301 -19.52 9.19 -10.04
C CYS A 301 -19.95 10.36 -9.14
N ARG A 302 -20.97 10.17 -8.28
CA ARG A 302 -21.42 11.20 -7.33
C ARG A 302 -20.34 11.57 -6.33
N VAL A 303 -19.64 10.57 -5.76
CA VAL A 303 -18.51 10.81 -4.84
C VAL A 303 -17.36 11.52 -5.57
N SER A 304 -17.07 11.12 -6.81
CA SER A 304 -16.04 11.76 -7.62
C SER A 304 -16.34 13.22 -7.94
N GLU A 305 -17.60 13.59 -8.17
CA GLU A 305 -18.02 14.98 -8.36
C GLU A 305 -17.74 15.83 -7.10
N MET A 306 -18.01 15.26 -5.91
CA MET A 306 -17.68 15.91 -4.64
C MET A 306 -16.17 16.09 -4.47
N LEU A 307 -15.37 15.05 -4.78
CA LEU A 307 -13.90 15.13 -4.73
C LEU A 307 -13.35 16.20 -5.67
N ARG A 308 -13.88 16.32 -6.89
CA ARG A 308 -13.47 17.36 -7.86
C ARG A 308 -13.70 18.77 -7.34
N ALA A 309 -14.76 18.99 -6.55
CA ALA A 309 -15.01 20.31 -5.91
C ALA A 309 -13.86 20.70 -4.98
N HIS A 310 -13.11 19.73 -4.45
CA HIS A 310 -11.90 19.93 -3.64
C HIS A 310 -10.59 19.81 -4.44
N GLY A 311 -10.65 19.78 -5.77
CA GLY A 311 -9.46 19.59 -6.63
C GLY A 311 -8.85 18.18 -6.55
N LYS A 312 -9.62 17.17 -6.07
CA LYS A 312 -9.17 15.80 -5.96
C LYS A 312 -9.66 14.95 -7.13
N ARG A 313 -8.89 13.88 -7.43
CA ARG A 313 -9.24 12.85 -8.41
C ARG A 313 -9.45 11.52 -7.70
N PRO A 314 -10.49 10.75 -8.08
CA PRO A 314 -10.77 9.46 -7.46
C PRO A 314 -9.76 8.39 -7.91
N VAL A 315 -9.40 7.52 -6.98
CA VAL A 315 -8.80 6.20 -7.25
C VAL A 315 -9.81 5.16 -6.79
N CYS A 316 -10.01 4.09 -7.56
CA CYS A 316 -10.97 3.03 -7.24
C CYS A 316 -10.35 1.65 -7.48
N TRP A 317 -10.77 0.65 -6.72
CA TRP A 317 -10.47 -0.75 -7.02
C TRP A 317 -11.11 -1.18 -8.36
N ASN A 318 -10.54 -2.18 -9.01
CA ASN A 318 -10.94 -2.56 -10.39
C ASN A 318 -12.38 -3.11 -10.52
N GLU A 319 -13.06 -3.46 -9.43
CA GLU A 319 -14.48 -3.81 -9.47
C GLU A 319 -15.39 -2.66 -9.91
N ALA A 320 -14.96 -1.41 -9.72
CA ALA A 320 -15.70 -0.25 -10.22
C ALA A 320 -15.98 -0.34 -11.74
N LEU A 321 -15.10 -1.01 -12.50
CA LEU A 321 -15.26 -1.21 -13.94
C LEU A 321 -16.45 -2.09 -14.32
N ARG A 322 -16.93 -2.95 -13.43
CA ARG A 322 -18.06 -3.86 -13.67
C ARG A 322 -19.35 -3.11 -13.97
N SER A 323 -19.49 -1.94 -13.43
CA SER A 323 -20.68 -1.10 -13.64
C SER A 323 -20.84 -0.64 -15.10
N GLY A 324 -19.76 -0.57 -15.88
CA GLY A 324 -19.69 0.13 -17.15
C GLY A 324 -19.80 1.66 -17.04
N ILE A 325 -19.99 2.18 -15.82
CA ILE A 325 -20.11 3.60 -15.48
C ILE A 325 -18.96 3.93 -14.52
N VAL A 326 -17.94 4.61 -15.02
CA VAL A 326 -16.71 4.92 -14.28
C VAL A 326 -16.49 6.43 -14.34
N PRO A 327 -16.06 7.09 -13.27
CA PRO A 327 -15.68 8.50 -13.33
C PRO A 327 -14.61 8.72 -14.40
N GLU A 328 -14.74 9.78 -15.20
CA GLU A 328 -13.89 10.03 -16.37
C GLU A 328 -12.40 10.16 -16.03
N ASP A 329 -12.11 10.74 -14.88
CA ASP A 329 -10.77 11.01 -14.36
C ASP A 329 -10.28 9.98 -13.32
N ALA A 330 -11.01 8.87 -13.13
CA ALA A 330 -10.62 7.82 -12.19
C ALA A 330 -9.30 7.16 -12.59
N GLU A 331 -8.46 6.89 -11.61
CA GLU A 331 -7.35 5.95 -11.72
C GLU A 331 -7.81 4.61 -11.13
N ILE A 332 -7.59 3.50 -11.84
CA ILE A 332 -8.06 2.18 -11.41
C ILE A 332 -6.92 1.39 -10.81
N GLN A 333 -7.11 0.93 -9.57
CA GLN A 333 -6.17 0.02 -8.92
C GLN A 333 -6.57 -1.43 -9.17
N TYR A 334 -5.71 -2.15 -9.89
CA TYR A 334 -5.95 -3.55 -10.24
C TYR A 334 -5.40 -4.48 -9.16
N TRP A 335 -6.27 -5.26 -8.51
CA TRP A 335 -5.88 -6.20 -7.48
C TRP A 335 -6.34 -7.64 -7.74
N THR A 336 -7.46 -7.82 -8.47
CA THR A 336 -8.09 -9.14 -8.62
C THR A 336 -8.33 -9.53 -10.07
N LEU A 337 -8.17 -10.81 -10.37
CA LEU A 337 -8.51 -11.43 -11.65
C LEU A 337 -10.02 -11.36 -11.97
N GLN A 338 -10.87 -11.19 -10.98
CA GLN A 338 -12.28 -10.95 -11.20
C GLN A 338 -12.44 -9.67 -12.05
N HIS A 339 -13.34 -9.71 -13.03
CA HIS A 339 -13.54 -8.59 -13.98
C HIS A 339 -12.31 -8.23 -14.83
N ARG A 340 -11.35 -9.16 -15.00
CA ARG A 340 -10.16 -8.99 -15.83
C ARG A 340 -10.45 -8.44 -17.22
N ARG A 341 -11.53 -8.92 -17.88
CA ARG A 341 -11.89 -8.46 -19.24
C ARG A 341 -12.25 -6.98 -19.28
N ASP A 342 -12.86 -6.46 -18.24
CA ASP A 342 -13.23 -5.04 -18.17
C ASP A 342 -11.97 -4.22 -17.88
N MET A 343 -11.05 -4.74 -17.08
CA MET A 343 -9.75 -4.15 -16.87
C MET A 343 -8.89 -4.14 -18.15
N GLU A 344 -8.86 -5.23 -18.92
CA GLU A 344 -8.18 -5.30 -20.23
C GLU A 344 -8.73 -4.23 -21.18
N LYS A 345 -10.05 -4.09 -21.31
CA LYS A 345 -10.67 -3.04 -22.12
C LYS A 345 -10.33 -1.63 -21.65
N TYR A 346 -10.26 -1.42 -20.33
CA TYR A 346 -9.89 -0.14 -19.75
C TYR A 346 -8.44 0.23 -20.07
N ALA A 347 -7.53 -0.69 -19.83
CA ALA A 347 -6.10 -0.52 -20.12
C ALA A 347 -5.81 -0.31 -21.62
N ASP A 348 -6.49 -1.08 -22.50
CA ASP A 348 -6.32 -0.98 -23.96
C ASP A 348 -6.80 0.34 -24.55
N ARG A 349 -7.69 1.05 -23.85
CA ARG A 349 -8.12 2.41 -24.22
C ARG A 349 -7.23 3.50 -23.63
N GLY A 350 -6.12 3.13 -22.98
CA GLY A 350 -5.19 4.06 -22.33
C GLY A 350 -5.67 4.60 -20.98
N GLY A 351 -6.62 3.93 -20.34
CA GLY A 351 -7.07 4.25 -18.99
C GLY A 351 -5.89 4.20 -18.00
N ARG A 352 -5.88 5.10 -17.01
CA ARG A 352 -4.82 5.17 -15.99
C ARG A 352 -5.04 4.11 -14.93
N TRP A 353 -4.00 3.35 -14.60
CA TRP A 353 -4.14 2.28 -13.62
C TRP A 353 -2.85 1.95 -12.87
N ILE A 354 -3.02 1.38 -11.68
CA ILE A 354 -1.98 0.92 -10.76
C ILE A 354 -2.02 -0.61 -10.72
N TYR A 355 -0.86 -1.26 -10.74
CA TYR A 355 -0.74 -2.71 -10.64
C TYR A 355 -0.52 -3.14 -9.20
N SER A 356 -1.48 -3.89 -8.65
CA SER A 356 -1.49 -4.38 -7.26
C SER A 356 -1.99 -5.82 -7.16
N ASP A 357 -1.66 -6.67 -8.16
CA ASP A 357 -2.18 -8.04 -8.23
C ASP A 357 -1.98 -8.81 -6.92
N MET A 358 -3.07 -9.35 -6.36
CA MET A 358 -3.08 -10.01 -5.07
C MET A 358 -2.17 -11.24 -5.00
N PHE A 359 -1.87 -11.88 -6.12
CA PHE A 359 -0.97 -13.03 -6.18
C PHE A 359 0.50 -12.62 -6.29
N GLU A 360 0.82 -11.34 -6.51
CA GLU A 360 2.18 -10.87 -6.75
C GLU A 360 2.64 -9.76 -5.80
N LEU A 361 1.71 -8.92 -5.30
CA LEU A 361 2.04 -7.72 -4.53
C LEU A 361 1.29 -7.58 -3.19
N TYR A 362 0.61 -8.62 -2.70
CA TYR A 362 0.01 -8.58 -1.36
C TYR A 362 1.05 -8.98 -0.30
N PHE A 363 1.49 -8.00 0.48
CA PHE A 363 2.55 -8.15 1.48
C PHE A 363 2.02 -8.65 2.84
N ASP A 364 0.73 -8.71 3.05
CA ASP A 364 0.11 -9.43 4.16
C ASP A 364 0.31 -10.95 4.06
N TYR A 365 0.52 -11.48 2.87
CA TYR A 365 0.94 -12.88 2.72
C TYR A 365 2.36 -13.09 3.25
N PRO A 366 2.61 -14.24 3.93
CA PRO A 366 3.95 -14.58 4.41
C PRO A 366 4.94 -14.79 3.26
N HIS A 367 6.22 -14.75 3.56
CA HIS A 367 7.28 -14.96 2.55
C HIS A 367 7.21 -16.33 1.88
N SER A 368 6.57 -17.33 2.49
CA SER A 368 6.28 -18.62 1.88
C SER A 368 5.34 -18.57 0.67
N MET A 369 4.45 -17.59 0.65
CA MET A 369 3.49 -17.35 -0.44
C MET A 369 3.97 -16.20 -1.35
N MET A 370 4.55 -15.17 -0.76
CA MET A 370 5.06 -13.98 -1.45
C MET A 370 6.57 -13.81 -1.21
N PRO A 371 7.42 -14.71 -1.74
CA PRO A 371 8.88 -14.63 -1.56
C PRO A 371 9.47 -13.41 -2.25
N LEU A 372 10.62 -12.95 -1.75
CA LEU A 372 11.33 -11.78 -2.27
C LEU A 372 11.61 -11.89 -3.79
N ARG A 373 12.02 -13.08 -4.25
CA ARG A 373 12.27 -13.36 -5.67
C ARG A 373 11.03 -13.17 -6.54
N LYS A 374 9.85 -13.50 -6.03
CA LYS A 374 8.58 -13.32 -6.75
C LYS A 374 8.30 -11.84 -6.96
N VAL A 375 8.37 -11.03 -5.91
CA VAL A 375 8.17 -9.57 -5.99
C VAL A 375 9.18 -8.92 -6.94
N TYR A 376 10.47 -9.32 -6.87
CA TYR A 376 11.50 -8.80 -7.75
C TYR A 376 11.26 -9.12 -9.23
N GLY A 377 10.64 -10.27 -9.52
CA GLY A 377 10.39 -10.76 -10.88
C GLY A 377 9.02 -10.38 -11.47
N VAL A 378 8.22 -9.57 -10.80
CA VAL A 378 6.89 -9.18 -11.26
C VAL A 378 6.95 -8.51 -12.64
N LYS A 379 6.03 -8.91 -13.49
CA LYS A 379 5.80 -8.28 -14.81
C LYS A 379 4.32 -7.96 -14.91
N PRO A 380 3.93 -6.69 -15.05
CA PRO A 380 2.52 -6.32 -15.03
C PRO A 380 1.78 -7.02 -16.18
N HIS A 381 0.75 -7.76 -15.84
CA HIS A 381 -0.02 -8.54 -16.81
C HIS A 381 -1.51 -8.54 -16.45
N LEU A 382 -2.33 -8.66 -17.46
CA LEU A 382 -3.75 -8.96 -17.33
C LEU A 382 -4.00 -10.25 -18.11
N GLY A 383 -4.13 -11.36 -17.39
CA GLY A 383 -4.19 -12.68 -17.99
C GLY A 383 -2.90 -13.03 -18.76
N ARG A 384 -2.99 -13.18 -20.09
CA ARG A 384 -1.84 -13.49 -20.95
C ARG A 384 -1.15 -12.27 -21.55
N LYS A 385 -1.76 -11.09 -21.44
CA LYS A 385 -1.25 -9.85 -22.01
C LYS A 385 -0.38 -9.12 -21.01
N THR A 386 0.86 -8.82 -21.40
CA THR A 386 1.82 -8.06 -20.58
C THR A 386 1.73 -6.57 -20.95
N TYR A 387 1.79 -5.71 -19.94
CA TYR A 387 1.79 -4.27 -20.08
C TYR A 387 3.10 -3.69 -19.54
N ALA A 388 3.70 -2.77 -20.28
CA ALA A 388 4.93 -2.11 -19.85
C ALA A 388 4.76 -0.61 -19.69
N HIS A 389 3.82 -0.03 -20.42
CA HIS A 389 3.53 1.42 -20.47
C HIS A 389 2.07 1.62 -20.90
N GLY A 390 1.69 2.84 -21.25
CA GLY A 390 0.39 3.13 -21.82
C GLY A 390 -0.74 3.03 -20.77
N GLY A 391 -0.88 4.02 -19.92
CA GLY A 391 -1.90 4.04 -18.85
C GLY A 391 -1.47 3.39 -17.53
N LEU A 392 -0.56 2.41 -17.56
CA LEU A 392 0.03 1.86 -16.33
C LEU A 392 0.91 2.93 -15.67
N THR A 393 0.48 3.42 -14.51
CA THR A 393 1.18 4.47 -13.77
C THR A 393 2.27 3.93 -12.87
N GLY A 394 2.15 2.66 -12.44
CA GLY A 394 3.16 1.97 -11.66
C GLY A 394 2.61 0.81 -10.82
N PHE A 395 3.29 0.55 -9.73
CA PHE A 395 3.06 -0.60 -8.87
C PHE A 395 2.75 -0.16 -7.44
N GLU A 396 1.89 -0.90 -6.78
CA GLU A 396 1.64 -0.73 -5.36
C GLU A 396 1.51 -2.08 -4.67
N ALA A 397 2.28 -2.29 -3.60
CA ALA A 397 2.07 -3.43 -2.72
C ALA A 397 0.97 -3.13 -1.72
N CYS A 398 0.11 -4.09 -1.45
CA CYS A 398 -0.94 -3.97 -0.44
C CYS A 398 -0.56 -4.76 0.82
N LEU A 399 -0.79 -4.15 1.98
CA LEU A 399 -0.62 -4.80 3.28
C LEU A 399 -1.91 -4.65 4.09
N TRP A 400 -2.69 -5.71 4.11
CA TRP A 400 -3.90 -5.83 4.91
C TRP A 400 -3.57 -6.30 6.32
N SER A 401 -4.23 -5.75 7.32
CA SER A 401 -3.80 -5.89 8.72
C SER A 401 -4.64 -6.84 9.58
N GLU A 402 -5.56 -7.63 9.00
CA GLU A 402 -6.41 -8.57 9.76
C GLU A 402 -5.60 -9.54 10.64
N HIS A 403 -4.41 -9.88 10.20
CA HIS A 403 -3.54 -10.84 10.89
C HIS A 403 -2.18 -10.26 11.30
N ILE A 404 -2.01 -8.94 11.15
CA ILE A 404 -0.78 -8.21 11.48
C ILE A 404 -1.11 -7.18 12.55
N SER A 405 -0.76 -7.50 13.80
CA SER A 405 -1.20 -6.74 14.97
C SER A 405 -0.06 -6.05 15.74
N ASP A 406 1.16 -6.15 15.24
CA ASP A 406 2.32 -5.55 15.88
C ASP A 406 3.34 -5.01 14.88
N ARG A 407 4.11 -4.03 15.33
CA ARG A 407 5.12 -3.33 14.54
C ARG A 407 6.17 -4.25 13.91
N LEU A 408 6.68 -5.23 14.65
CA LEU A 408 7.76 -6.08 14.15
C LEU A 408 7.27 -6.97 13.02
N THR A 409 6.06 -7.53 13.16
CA THR A 409 5.39 -8.30 12.11
C THR A 409 5.12 -7.41 10.90
N LEU A 410 4.59 -6.19 11.11
CA LEU A 410 4.36 -5.21 10.06
C LEU A 410 5.63 -4.92 9.25
N GLU A 411 6.70 -4.50 9.92
CA GLU A 411 7.97 -4.15 9.27
C GLU A 411 8.58 -5.34 8.53
N ARG A 412 8.55 -6.56 9.09
CA ARG A 412 9.04 -7.78 8.44
C ARG A 412 8.21 -8.19 7.22
N HIS A 413 6.93 -7.92 7.22
CA HIS A 413 6.08 -8.14 6.05
C HIS A 413 6.38 -7.14 4.93
N ILE A 414 6.74 -5.91 5.26
CA ILE A 414 7.09 -4.88 4.27
C ILE A 414 8.54 -5.08 3.77
N PHE A 415 9.50 -5.22 4.69
CA PHE A 415 10.92 -5.25 4.35
C PHE A 415 11.52 -6.66 4.45
N PRO A 416 12.31 -7.10 3.44
CA PRO A 416 12.90 -6.30 2.37
C PRO A 416 12.09 -6.24 1.06
N ARG A 417 10.84 -6.76 1.00
CA ARG A 417 10.06 -6.82 -0.25
C ARG A 417 9.84 -5.44 -0.87
N ALA A 418 9.72 -4.39 -0.05
CA ALA A 418 9.62 -3.01 -0.51
C ALA A 418 10.83 -2.56 -1.35
N TYR A 419 12.04 -3.03 -1.05
CA TYR A 419 13.22 -2.75 -1.88
C TYR A 419 13.15 -3.45 -3.23
N ALA A 420 12.59 -4.66 -3.29
CA ALA A 420 12.38 -5.37 -4.56
C ALA A 420 11.35 -4.65 -5.44
N LEU A 421 10.23 -4.24 -4.85
CA LEU A 421 9.21 -3.42 -5.53
C LEU A 421 9.79 -2.09 -6.03
N ALA A 422 10.60 -1.44 -5.19
CA ALA A 422 11.21 -0.16 -5.53
C ALA A 422 12.16 -0.29 -6.74
N GLU A 423 13.02 -1.31 -6.77
CA GLU A 423 13.90 -1.54 -7.92
C GLU A 423 13.11 -1.90 -9.17
N LEU A 424 12.12 -2.77 -9.05
CA LEU A 424 11.21 -3.12 -10.15
C LEU A 424 10.60 -1.86 -10.79
N ALA A 425 10.04 -0.96 -9.96
CA ALA A 425 9.34 0.22 -10.44
C ALA A 425 10.27 1.38 -10.85
N TRP A 426 11.51 1.38 -10.37
CA TRP A 426 12.49 2.41 -10.68
C TRP A 426 13.32 2.09 -11.92
N SER A 427 14.00 0.95 -11.93
CA SER A 427 14.97 0.56 -12.97
C SER A 427 14.62 -0.71 -13.74
N GLY A 428 13.55 -1.39 -13.33
CA GLY A 428 13.20 -2.70 -13.81
C GLY A 428 13.98 -3.83 -13.12
N SER A 429 13.49 -5.04 -13.24
CA SER A 429 14.16 -6.23 -12.70
C SER A 429 15.42 -6.56 -13.50
N GLY A 430 16.45 -7.02 -12.80
CA GLY A 430 17.71 -7.48 -13.38
C GLY A 430 18.14 -8.84 -12.82
N ASP A 431 19.44 -8.99 -12.53
CA ASP A 431 19.96 -10.20 -11.87
C ASP A 431 19.57 -10.18 -10.38
N TYR A 432 18.79 -11.19 -9.98
CA TYR A 432 18.33 -11.33 -8.61
C TYR A 432 19.45 -11.61 -7.60
N GLU A 433 20.50 -12.36 -8.00
CA GLU A 433 21.62 -12.64 -7.11
C GLU A 433 22.44 -11.38 -6.84
N ASP A 434 22.65 -10.54 -7.86
CA ASP A 434 23.25 -9.22 -7.71
C ASP A 434 22.36 -8.30 -6.84
N PHE A 435 21.04 -8.29 -7.05
CA PHE A 435 20.12 -7.54 -6.19
C PHE A 435 20.28 -7.91 -4.71
N LYS A 436 20.37 -9.21 -4.38
CA LYS A 436 20.55 -9.65 -2.99
C LYS A 436 21.88 -9.17 -2.37
N LEU A 437 22.94 -9.11 -3.16
CA LEU A 437 24.23 -8.59 -2.68
C LEU A 437 24.15 -7.08 -2.36
N ARG A 438 23.42 -6.32 -3.17
CA ARG A 438 23.18 -4.89 -2.94
C ARG A 438 22.25 -4.64 -1.76
N LEU A 439 21.26 -5.53 -1.58
CA LEU A 439 20.28 -5.45 -0.51
C LEU A 439 20.91 -5.50 0.88
N GLU A 440 22.03 -6.17 1.07
CA GLU A 440 22.74 -6.24 2.36
C GLU A 440 23.07 -4.82 2.89
N ARG A 441 23.49 -3.90 2.01
CA ARG A 441 23.75 -2.50 2.38
C ARG A 441 22.48 -1.75 2.76
N GLU A 442 21.38 -1.98 2.05
CA GLU A 442 20.10 -1.35 2.36
C GLU A 442 19.55 -1.80 3.72
N LEU A 443 19.76 -3.08 4.07
CA LEU A 443 19.38 -3.60 5.40
C LEU A 443 20.18 -2.97 6.53
N GLU A 444 21.47 -2.68 6.34
CA GLU A 444 22.27 -1.91 7.32
C GLU A 444 21.69 -0.50 7.51
N LEU A 445 21.27 0.18 6.42
CA LEU A 445 20.68 1.51 6.50
C LEU A 445 19.29 1.47 7.17
N ALA A 446 18.47 0.47 6.85
CA ALA A 446 17.20 0.24 7.50
C ALA A 446 17.35 0.00 9.01
N ALA A 447 18.33 -0.83 9.41
CA ALA A 447 18.62 -1.09 10.82
C ALA A 447 19.07 0.18 11.56
N ARG A 448 19.88 1.05 10.94
CA ARG A 448 20.26 2.36 11.50
C ARG A 448 19.04 3.28 11.70
N ALA A 449 18.04 3.19 10.82
CA ALA A 449 16.76 3.88 10.96
C ALA A 449 15.81 3.18 11.96
N GLY A 450 16.23 2.07 12.58
CA GLY A 450 15.46 1.29 13.55
C GLY A 450 14.35 0.44 12.91
N ILE A 451 14.44 0.17 11.62
CA ILE A 451 13.47 -0.65 10.86
C ILE A 451 13.90 -2.12 10.94
N CYS A 452 12.95 -2.99 11.28
CA CYS A 452 13.16 -4.42 11.36
C CYS A 452 12.85 -5.08 10.01
N CYS A 453 13.84 -5.73 9.42
CA CYS A 453 13.66 -6.47 8.17
C CYS A 453 13.61 -7.97 8.41
N THR A 454 12.96 -8.71 7.53
CA THR A 454 12.99 -10.18 7.56
C THR A 454 14.39 -10.70 7.26
N ASP A 455 14.84 -11.68 8.04
CA ASP A 455 16.15 -12.29 7.91
C ASP A 455 16.32 -13.02 6.57
N ARG A 456 17.56 -13.07 6.07
CA ARG A 456 17.92 -13.60 4.76
C ARG A 456 17.43 -15.03 4.49
N GLU A 457 17.45 -15.88 5.50
CA GLU A 457 16.99 -17.27 5.40
C GLU A 457 15.50 -17.41 5.10
N HIS A 458 14.70 -16.36 5.41
CA HIS A 458 13.25 -16.31 5.21
C HIS A 458 12.82 -15.57 3.93
N TRP A 459 13.75 -15.01 3.15
CA TRP A 459 13.38 -14.26 1.94
C TRP A 459 12.71 -15.11 0.86
N ASP A 460 13.24 -16.32 0.65
CA ASP A 460 12.79 -17.25 -0.39
C ASP A 460 12.66 -18.66 0.19
N PRO A 461 11.77 -18.90 1.14
CA PRO A 461 11.65 -20.19 1.80
C PRO A 461 11.29 -21.29 0.81
N ARG A 462 11.80 -22.52 1.04
CA ARG A 462 11.63 -23.67 0.17
C ARG A 462 11.24 -24.93 0.94
N GLY A 463 10.75 -25.91 0.21
CA GLY A 463 10.47 -27.23 0.77
C GLY A 463 9.38 -27.23 1.84
N ARG A 464 9.57 -28.10 2.84
CA ARG A 464 8.57 -28.33 3.89
C ARG A 464 8.26 -27.11 4.75
N PRO A 465 9.22 -26.30 5.25
CA PRO A 465 8.93 -25.12 6.03
C PRO A 465 8.04 -24.12 5.29
N ARG A 466 8.33 -23.87 4.00
CA ARG A 466 7.50 -23.02 3.13
C ARG A 466 6.05 -23.49 3.09
N LEU A 467 5.84 -24.79 2.90
CA LEU A 467 4.51 -25.37 2.78
C LEU A 467 3.73 -25.30 4.10
N GLU A 468 4.41 -25.59 5.22
CA GLU A 468 3.78 -25.53 6.57
C GLU A 468 3.35 -24.11 6.91
N GLU A 469 4.16 -23.10 6.61
CA GLU A 469 3.82 -21.69 6.82
C GLU A 469 2.66 -21.25 5.92
N ALA A 470 2.70 -21.55 4.61
CA ALA A 470 1.63 -21.22 3.66
C ALA A 470 0.29 -21.86 4.04
N LEU A 471 0.30 -23.13 4.45
CA LEU A 471 -0.90 -23.82 4.94
C LEU A 471 -1.40 -23.24 6.26
N GLY A 472 -0.48 -22.90 7.18
CA GLY A 472 -0.82 -22.26 8.45
C GLY A 472 -1.51 -20.93 8.23
N HIS A 473 -0.99 -20.11 7.31
CA HIS A 473 -1.60 -18.83 6.94
C HIS A 473 -3.00 -19.03 6.32
N PHE A 474 -3.14 -19.94 5.36
CA PHE A 474 -4.45 -20.25 4.75
C PHE A 474 -5.49 -20.68 5.78
N VAL A 475 -5.10 -21.52 6.75
CA VAL A 475 -5.99 -21.92 7.85
C VAL A 475 -6.34 -20.72 8.72
N LYS A 476 -5.39 -19.84 9.02
CA LYS A 476 -5.59 -18.63 9.84
C LYS A 476 -6.56 -17.65 9.16
N MET A 477 -6.43 -17.42 7.87
CA MET A 477 -7.32 -16.55 7.08
C MET A 477 -8.78 -17.00 7.12
N ASN A 478 -9.03 -18.32 7.20
CA ASN A 478 -10.38 -18.89 7.19
C ASN A 478 -10.90 -19.27 8.58
N ALA A 479 -10.10 -19.08 9.64
CA ALA A 479 -10.49 -19.44 11.00
C ALA A 479 -11.37 -18.35 11.62
N GLY A 480 -12.53 -18.79 12.14
CA GLY A 480 -13.41 -17.90 12.91
C GLY A 480 -14.28 -16.95 12.08
N LEU A 481 -14.30 -17.11 10.76
CA LEU A 481 -15.21 -16.33 9.90
C LEU A 481 -16.68 -16.69 10.21
N PRO A 482 -17.57 -15.69 10.40
CA PRO A 482 -19.00 -15.92 10.52
C PRO A 482 -19.58 -16.64 9.29
N ALA A 483 -20.66 -17.40 9.47
CA ALA A 483 -21.29 -18.14 8.37
C ALA A 483 -21.75 -17.21 7.22
N GLU A 484 -22.25 -16.03 7.55
CA GLU A 484 -22.62 -15.00 6.57
C GLU A 484 -21.42 -14.56 5.72
N VAL A 485 -20.28 -14.30 6.37
CA VAL A 485 -19.04 -13.92 5.66
C VAL A 485 -18.57 -15.07 4.79
N MET A 486 -18.61 -16.32 5.29
CA MET A 486 -18.22 -17.50 4.50
C MET A 486 -19.11 -17.70 3.27
N GLU A 487 -20.36 -17.31 3.30
CA GLU A 487 -21.26 -17.38 2.14
C GLU A 487 -20.97 -16.29 1.12
N LEU A 488 -20.74 -15.06 1.57
CA LEU A 488 -20.42 -13.91 0.72
C LEU A 488 -19.02 -13.99 0.11
N THR A 489 -18.05 -14.49 0.87
CA THR A 489 -16.65 -14.67 0.42
C THR A 489 -16.43 -15.98 -0.35
N LYS A 490 -17.49 -16.72 -0.68
CA LYS A 490 -17.38 -18.01 -1.39
C LYS A 490 -16.53 -17.84 -2.67
N PRO A 491 -15.29 -18.35 -2.68
CA PRO A 491 -14.40 -18.09 -3.81
C PRO A 491 -14.92 -18.78 -5.07
N SER A 492 -14.82 -18.11 -6.20
CA SER A 492 -15.12 -18.71 -7.49
C SER A 492 -14.20 -19.92 -7.75
N ARG A 493 -14.65 -20.87 -8.56
CA ARG A 493 -13.81 -22.01 -8.97
C ARG A 493 -12.49 -21.55 -9.62
N GLU A 494 -12.56 -20.47 -10.41
CA GLU A 494 -11.41 -19.85 -11.07
C GLU A 494 -10.44 -19.26 -10.04
N PHE A 495 -10.95 -18.57 -9.01
CA PHE A 495 -10.14 -18.05 -7.91
C PHE A 495 -9.42 -19.19 -7.16
N VAL A 496 -10.13 -20.24 -6.77
CA VAL A 496 -9.54 -21.39 -6.06
C VAL A 496 -8.46 -22.05 -6.92
N GLN A 497 -8.71 -22.22 -8.22
CA GLN A 497 -7.75 -22.81 -9.14
C GLN A 497 -6.51 -21.92 -9.27
N SER A 498 -6.67 -20.60 -9.41
CA SER A 498 -5.57 -19.64 -9.47
C SER A 498 -4.78 -19.64 -8.16
N PHE A 499 -5.46 -19.58 -7.02
CA PHE A 499 -4.85 -19.63 -5.70
C PHE A 499 -4.01 -20.90 -5.51
N LEU A 500 -4.56 -22.07 -5.86
CA LEU A 500 -3.83 -23.34 -5.77
C LEU A 500 -2.63 -23.40 -6.73
N THR A 501 -2.77 -22.85 -7.93
CA THR A 501 -1.70 -22.85 -8.93
C THR A 501 -0.56 -21.91 -8.55
N GLU A 502 -0.87 -20.72 -8.00
CA GLU A 502 0.10 -19.71 -7.65
C GLU A 502 0.87 -20.02 -6.35
N PHE A 503 0.17 -20.53 -5.35
CA PHE A 503 0.77 -20.76 -4.03
C PHE A 503 1.19 -22.19 -3.76
N PHE A 504 0.61 -23.18 -4.46
CA PHE A 504 0.92 -24.61 -4.27
C PHE A 504 1.38 -25.25 -5.58
N ARG A 505 2.59 -25.79 -5.58
CA ARG A 505 3.12 -26.55 -6.72
C ARG A 505 2.63 -27.99 -6.67
N LEU A 506 2.52 -28.65 -7.82
CA LEU A 506 2.21 -30.10 -7.87
C LEU A 506 3.20 -30.95 -7.05
N SER A 507 4.46 -30.51 -6.92
CA SER A 507 5.46 -31.11 -6.02
C SER A 507 5.10 -31.04 -4.53
N ASP A 508 4.22 -30.14 -4.13
CA ASP A 508 3.80 -29.93 -2.74
C ASP A 508 2.66 -30.88 -2.34
N LEU A 509 1.95 -31.45 -3.32
CA LEU A 509 0.78 -32.30 -3.12
C LEU A 509 1.02 -33.50 -2.16
N PRO A 510 2.16 -34.25 -2.24
CA PRO A 510 2.42 -35.35 -1.32
C PRO A 510 2.64 -34.90 0.13
N ALA A 511 3.16 -33.69 0.34
CA ALA A 511 3.35 -33.13 1.68
C ALA A 511 2.02 -32.60 2.26
N LEU A 512 1.18 -32.00 1.40
CA LEU A 512 -0.18 -31.56 1.71
C LEU A 512 -1.04 -32.74 2.20
N LEU A 513 -1.06 -33.82 1.45
CA LEU A 513 -1.81 -35.02 1.79
C LEU A 513 -1.32 -35.68 3.09
N ARG A 514 -0.03 -35.60 3.40
CA ARG A 514 0.54 -36.11 4.66
C ARG A 514 0.15 -35.23 5.85
N SER A 515 0.11 -33.91 5.70
CA SER A 515 -0.28 -32.97 6.76
C SER A 515 -1.78 -33.11 7.11
N MET A 516 -2.63 -33.28 6.11
CA MET A 516 -4.08 -33.52 6.30
C MET A 516 -4.35 -34.87 7.01
N LYS A 517 -3.57 -35.91 6.75
CA LYS A 517 -3.70 -37.20 7.44
C LYS A 517 -3.28 -37.16 8.90
N ARG A 518 -2.30 -36.32 9.29
CA ARG A 518 -1.85 -36.18 10.70
C ARG A 518 -2.85 -35.45 11.61
N LYS A 519 -3.70 -34.57 11.08
CA LYS A 519 -4.74 -33.85 11.86
C LYS A 519 -5.98 -34.71 12.19
N LYS A 520 -6.13 -35.91 11.61
CA LYS A 520 -7.34 -36.74 11.81
C LYS A 520 -7.39 -37.54 13.12
N TYR A 521 -6.30 -37.64 13.88
CA TYR A 521 -6.32 -38.33 15.19
C TYR A 521 -5.35 -37.65 16.16
N PRO A 522 -5.86 -36.84 17.14
CA PRO A 522 -5.12 -36.64 18.36
C PRO A 522 -5.11 -38.03 19.10
N PRO A 523 -3.99 -38.45 19.71
CA PRO A 523 -3.99 -39.68 20.50
C PRO A 523 -5.01 -39.52 21.62
N SER A 524 -5.95 -40.44 21.69
CA SER A 524 -6.89 -40.54 22.80
C SER A 524 -6.07 -40.69 24.07
N THR A 525 -6.03 -39.65 24.91
CA THR A 525 -5.54 -39.76 26.28
C THR A 525 -6.44 -40.73 27.00
N GLY A 526 -5.91 -41.90 27.32
CA GLY A 526 -6.60 -42.97 28.03
C GLY A 526 -7.22 -42.45 29.32
N GLY A 527 -8.54 -42.39 29.36
CA GLY A 527 -9.29 -42.08 30.56
C GLY A 527 -9.07 -43.20 31.57
N LYS A 528 -8.39 -42.90 32.68
CA LYS A 528 -8.44 -43.74 33.90
C LYS A 528 -9.88 -43.69 34.43
N LYS A 529 -10.49 -44.88 34.52
CA LYS A 529 -11.77 -45.04 35.20
C LYS A 529 -11.66 -44.58 36.67
N PRO A 530 -12.62 -43.83 37.21
CA PRO A 530 -12.62 -43.52 38.63
C PRO A 530 -12.94 -44.76 39.45
N HIS A 531 -12.08 -45.07 40.43
CA HIS A 531 -12.33 -46.03 41.48
C HIS A 531 -13.57 -45.59 42.28
N LYS A 532 -14.54 -46.51 42.41
CA LYS A 532 -15.60 -46.42 43.43
C LYS A 532 -14.94 -46.54 44.80
N ALA A 533 -15.02 -45.52 45.62
CA ALA A 533 -14.90 -45.64 47.08
C ALA A 533 -16.30 -45.54 47.68
N ALA A 534 -16.62 -46.56 48.38
CA ALA A 534 -17.80 -46.60 49.23
C ALA A 534 -17.47 -45.89 50.57
N LEU A 535 -18.34 -45.07 51.03
CA LEU A 535 -18.96 -44.79 52.33
C LEU A 535 -19.42 -43.36 52.35
#